data_f6327224901bfc95cb9ac1458a6f7eee
#
_entry.id   f6327224901bfc95cb9ac1458a6f7eee
#
_cell.length_a   1.000
_cell.length_b   1.000
_cell.length_c   1.000
_cell.angle_alpha   90.00
_cell.angle_beta   90.00
_cell.angle_gamma   90.00
#
_symmetry.space_group_name_H-M   'P 1'
#
loop_
_entity.id
_entity.type
_entity.pdbx_description
1 polymer ?
#
loop_
_entity_poly.entity_id
_entity_poly.type
_entity_poly.pdbx_seq_one_letter_code
_entity_poly.pdbx_strand_id
1 'polypeptide(L)'
;MSPKWFGAQFGANISLFVMRYFMKRCCLTTLAAGALCAAPVYAQGSKGWETFSDIGAYGLVATAAAVPLYKEDWQGFWQAGLSIGTASAIGLLGKVTIEEERPDKSGFDSFPSNHTANAFASATTLQIRYGWQAGLPAYTIATLVGVGRVEAERHYWRDVIAGAALGTLSAWIFTDAYDENIQVLPWVSHDGAGIHIAYQF
;
A
#
# COMPACT_ATOMS: atom_id res chain seq x y z
N MET A 1 46.89 22.96 32.15
CA MET A 1 45.67 23.20 31.40
C MET A 1 45.34 21.96 30.56
N SER A 2 44.39 21.18 30.99
CA SER A 2 44.04 19.90 30.32
C SER A 2 42.72 20.04 29.54
N PRO A 3 42.62 19.51 28.30
CA PRO A 3 41.42 19.58 27.53
C PRO A 3 40.54 18.36 27.80
N LYS A 4 39.54 18.48 28.64
CA LYS A 4 38.59 17.39 29.01
C LYS A 4 37.15 17.65 28.57
N TRP A 5 36.89 18.37 27.45
CA TRP A 5 35.50 18.71 27.08
C TRP A 5 35.03 18.23 25.71
N PHE A 6 35.82 17.47 24.93
CA PHE A 6 35.40 17.10 23.56
C PHE A 6 34.86 15.66 23.43
N GLY A 7 34.92 14.82 24.45
CA GLY A 7 34.53 13.40 24.36
C GLY A 7 33.06 13.06 24.69
N ALA A 8 32.37 13.91 25.46
CA ALA A 8 31.07 13.53 26.03
C ALA A 8 29.86 13.84 25.16
N GLN A 9 29.97 14.77 24.23
CA GLN A 9 28.85 15.17 23.36
C GLN A 9 28.71 14.31 22.11
N PHE A 10 29.76 13.68 21.61
CA PHE A 10 29.71 12.79 20.44
C PHE A 10 29.04 11.43 20.76
N GLY A 11 29.22 10.91 21.94
CA GLY A 11 28.61 9.62 22.36
C GLY A 11 27.11 9.68 22.56
N ALA A 12 26.58 10.80 23.06
CA ALA A 12 25.15 10.99 23.33
C ALA A 12 24.32 11.13 22.02
N ASN A 13 24.88 11.78 21.02
CA ASN A 13 24.18 11.99 19.74
C ASN A 13 24.11 10.72 18.88
N ILE A 14 25.14 9.87 18.93
CA ILE A 14 25.14 8.57 18.22
C ILE A 14 24.13 7.61 18.87
N SER A 15 24.04 7.58 20.19
CA SER A 15 23.08 6.74 20.91
C SER A 15 21.62 7.14 20.62
N LEU A 16 21.33 8.44 20.60
CA LEU A 16 19.99 8.95 20.26
C LEU A 16 19.62 8.73 18.78
N PHE A 17 20.59 8.84 17.88
CA PHE A 17 20.39 8.57 16.46
C PHE A 17 20.12 7.09 16.18
N VAL A 18 20.91 6.20 16.76
CA VAL A 18 20.73 4.74 16.65
C VAL A 18 19.43 4.31 17.29
N MET A 19 19.05 4.86 18.45
CA MET A 19 17.80 4.54 19.13
C MET A 19 16.58 5.05 18.37
N ARG A 20 16.64 6.24 17.76
CA ARG A 20 15.57 6.73 16.85
C ARG A 20 15.46 5.92 15.57
N TYR A 21 16.59 5.48 15.01
CA TYR A 21 16.62 4.64 13.81
C TYR A 21 16.06 3.23 14.10
N PHE A 22 16.38 2.66 15.25
CA PHE A 22 15.87 1.36 15.69
C PHE A 22 14.37 1.41 16.05
N MET A 23 13.92 2.45 16.77
CA MET A 23 12.50 2.64 17.10
C MET A 23 11.63 2.85 15.85
N LYS A 24 12.10 3.62 14.86
CA LYS A 24 11.38 3.82 13.59
C LYS A 24 11.24 2.52 12.79
N ARG A 25 12.22 1.63 12.85
CA ARG A 25 12.15 0.32 12.17
C ARG A 25 11.30 -0.71 12.93
N CYS A 26 11.32 -0.73 14.26
CA CYS A 26 10.48 -1.64 15.05
C CYS A 26 8.98 -1.33 14.96
N CYS A 27 8.55 -0.08 14.89
CA CYS A 27 7.12 0.25 14.78
C CYS A 27 6.47 -0.22 13.47
N LEU A 28 7.19 -0.19 12.34
CA LEU A 28 6.64 -0.68 11.06
C LEU A 28 6.52 -2.21 11.01
N THR A 29 7.47 -2.92 11.64
CA THR A 29 7.45 -4.39 11.67
C THR A 29 6.43 -4.96 12.66
N THR A 30 6.12 -4.25 13.75
CA THR A 30 5.14 -4.69 14.75
C THR A 30 3.69 -4.50 14.27
N LEU A 31 3.40 -3.48 13.46
CA LEU A 31 2.07 -3.30 12.86
C LEU A 31 1.74 -4.39 11.82
N ALA A 32 2.73 -4.81 11.02
CA ALA A 32 2.55 -5.91 10.06
C ALA A 32 2.42 -7.28 10.74
N ALA A 33 3.17 -7.52 11.82
CA ALA A 33 3.10 -8.78 12.57
C ALA A 33 1.78 -8.93 13.35
N GLY A 34 1.22 -7.84 13.87
CA GLY A 34 -0.06 -7.86 14.56
C GLY A 34 -1.24 -8.23 13.65
N ALA A 35 -1.23 -7.79 12.40
CA ALA A 35 -2.25 -8.15 11.40
C ALA A 35 -2.18 -9.63 10.99
N LEU A 36 -0.97 -10.21 10.92
CA LEU A 36 -0.78 -11.63 10.60
C LEU A 36 -1.22 -12.58 11.74
N CYS A 37 -1.07 -12.17 13.00
CA CYS A 37 -1.48 -12.98 14.14
C CYS A 37 -3.01 -12.98 14.38
N ALA A 38 -3.73 -11.99 13.89
CA ALA A 38 -5.19 -11.92 14.03
C ALA A 38 -5.94 -12.71 12.94
N ALA A 39 -5.27 -13.07 11.83
CA ALA A 39 -5.89 -13.73 10.68
C ALA A 39 -6.60 -15.05 10.98
N PRO A 40 -6.05 -16.01 11.78
CA PRO A 40 -6.70 -17.31 11.97
C PRO A 40 -7.95 -17.29 12.87
N VAL A 41 -8.16 -16.22 13.64
CA VAL A 41 -9.27 -16.17 14.62
C VAL A 41 -10.60 -15.79 13.96
N TYR A 42 -10.58 -15.07 12.83
CA TYR A 42 -11.78 -14.58 12.17
C TYR A 42 -12.21 -15.40 10.94
N ALA A 43 -11.37 -16.31 10.46
CA ALA A 43 -11.61 -17.08 9.24
C ALA A 43 -12.43 -18.37 9.48
N GLN A 44 -13.48 -18.32 10.29
CA GLN A 44 -14.42 -19.44 10.41
C GLN A 44 -15.63 -19.19 9.49
N GLY A 45 -15.55 -19.76 8.27
CA GLY A 45 -16.59 -19.67 7.26
C GLY A 45 -16.42 -18.49 6.28
N SER A 46 -17.23 -18.45 5.24
CA SER A 46 -17.17 -17.50 4.13
C SER A 46 -17.23 -16.03 4.58
N LYS A 47 -18.05 -15.71 5.60
CA LYS A 47 -18.17 -14.38 6.19
C LYS A 47 -16.90 -13.91 6.90
N GLY A 48 -16.20 -14.82 7.58
CA GLY A 48 -14.92 -14.49 8.22
C GLY A 48 -13.84 -14.12 7.21
N TRP A 49 -13.75 -14.87 6.12
CA TRP A 49 -12.85 -14.59 5.01
C TRP A 49 -13.19 -13.28 4.30
N GLU A 50 -14.47 -12.99 4.11
CA GLU A 50 -14.94 -11.71 3.55
C GLU A 50 -14.46 -10.54 4.41
N THR A 51 -14.78 -10.54 5.71
CA THR A 51 -14.37 -9.49 6.65
C THR A 51 -12.85 -9.34 6.70
N PHE A 52 -12.11 -10.45 6.75
CA PHE A 52 -10.66 -10.42 6.74
C PHE A 52 -10.09 -9.76 5.47
N SER A 53 -10.61 -10.14 4.30
CA SER A 53 -10.15 -9.59 3.03
C SER A 53 -10.52 -8.11 2.85
N ASP A 54 -11.66 -7.68 3.38
CA ASP A 54 -12.07 -6.27 3.39
C ASP A 54 -11.15 -5.43 4.28
N ILE A 55 -10.90 -5.87 5.52
CA ILE A 55 -9.98 -5.20 6.44
C ILE A 55 -8.56 -5.15 5.86
N GLY A 56 -8.09 -6.24 5.25
CA GLY A 56 -6.78 -6.31 4.62
C GLY A 56 -6.63 -5.34 3.45
N ALA A 57 -7.62 -5.30 2.57
CA ALA A 57 -7.60 -4.40 1.40
C ALA A 57 -7.65 -2.93 1.82
N TYR A 58 -8.61 -2.54 2.67
CA TYR A 58 -8.72 -1.15 3.16
C TYR A 58 -7.55 -0.76 4.05
N GLY A 59 -7.03 -1.69 4.85
CA GLY A 59 -5.83 -1.48 5.66
C GLY A 59 -4.60 -1.18 4.81
N LEU A 60 -4.40 -1.90 3.70
CA LEU A 60 -3.32 -1.61 2.74
C LEU A 60 -3.48 -0.26 2.06
N VAL A 61 -4.70 0.08 1.61
CA VAL A 61 -5.00 1.40 1.04
C VAL A 61 -4.69 2.51 2.04
N ALA A 62 -5.14 2.37 3.27
CA ALA A 62 -4.83 3.33 4.34
C ALA A 62 -3.33 3.42 4.62
N THR A 63 -2.61 2.30 4.60
CA THR A 63 -1.15 2.26 4.81
C THR A 63 -0.41 2.94 3.66
N ALA A 64 -0.83 2.70 2.40
CA ALA A 64 -0.24 3.34 1.22
C ALA A 64 -0.44 4.87 1.21
N ALA A 65 -1.47 5.38 1.87
CA ALA A 65 -1.67 6.81 2.08
C ALA A 65 -0.92 7.34 3.33
N ALA A 66 -0.98 6.61 4.44
CA ALA A 66 -0.45 7.07 5.73
C ALA A 66 1.09 7.08 5.78
N VAL A 67 1.76 6.11 5.14
CA VAL A 67 3.23 6.02 5.14
C VAL A 67 3.87 7.22 4.44
N PRO A 68 3.44 7.63 3.23
CA PRO A 68 3.93 8.85 2.61
C PRO A 68 3.66 10.10 3.47
N LEU A 69 2.46 10.25 4.00
CA LEU A 69 2.11 11.41 4.85
C LEU A 69 3.02 11.49 6.09
N TYR A 70 3.28 10.36 6.75
CA TYR A 70 4.19 10.32 7.90
C TYR A 70 5.64 10.68 7.53
N LYS A 71 6.04 10.39 6.29
CA LYS A 71 7.37 10.69 5.75
C LYS A 71 7.46 12.07 5.10
N GLU A 72 6.38 12.86 5.12
CA GLU A 72 6.27 14.14 4.41
C GLU A 72 6.50 14.01 2.89
N ASP A 73 6.27 12.79 2.36
CA ASP A 73 6.41 12.43 0.95
C ASP A 73 5.10 12.68 0.19
N TRP A 74 4.84 13.94 -0.13
CA TRP A 74 3.63 14.34 -0.86
C TRP A 74 3.53 13.70 -2.24
N GLN A 75 4.67 13.49 -2.92
CA GLN A 75 4.71 12.81 -4.21
C GLN A 75 4.21 11.36 -4.06
N GLY A 76 4.73 10.62 -3.07
CA GLY A 76 4.29 9.26 -2.80
C GLY A 76 2.81 9.17 -2.46
N PHE A 77 2.27 10.16 -1.72
CA PHE A 77 0.84 10.22 -1.43
C PHE A 77 -0.01 10.34 -2.71
N TRP A 78 0.36 11.24 -3.62
CA TRP A 78 -0.33 11.40 -4.90
C TRP A 78 -0.16 10.19 -5.82
N GLN A 79 1.02 9.60 -5.87
CA GLN A 79 1.30 8.40 -6.65
C GLN A 79 0.48 7.20 -6.14
N ALA A 80 0.34 7.04 -4.83
CA ALA A 80 -0.54 6.03 -4.24
C ALA A 80 -2.00 6.27 -4.65
N GLY A 81 -2.47 7.51 -4.57
CA GLY A 81 -3.82 7.89 -4.98
C GLY A 81 -4.10 7.60 -6.44
N LEU A 82 -3.18 7.96 -7.35
CA LEU A 82 -3.29 7.69 -8.78
C LEU A 82 -3.26 6.19 -9.08
N SER A 83 -2.36 5.44 -8.46
CA SER A 83 -2.23 4.00 -8.64
C SER A 83 -3.50 3.26 -8.23
N ILE A 84 -4.00 3.52 -7.02
CA ILE A 84 -5.18 2.89 -6.45
C ILE A 84 -6.44 3.37 -7.18
N GLY A 85 -6.54 4.67 -7.48
CA GLY A 85 -7.67 5.26 -8.18
C GLY A 85 -7.82 4.70 -9.59
N THR A 86 -6.72 4.56 -10.34
CA THR A 86 -6.72 3.98 -11.69
C THR A 86 -7.10 2.51 -11.66
N ALA A 87 -6.51 1.72 -10.75
CA ALA A 87 -6.87 0.32 -10.58
C ALA A 87 -8.35 0.14 -10.24
N SER A 88 -8.88 0.98 -9.34
CA SER A 88 -10.31 0.99 -8.97
C SER A 88 -11.20 1.34 -10.17
N ALA A 89 -10.86 2.39 -10.90
CA ALA A 89 -11.66 2.87 -12.03
C ALA A 89 -11.72 1.83 -13.16
N ILE A 90 -10.59 1.25 -13.55
CA ILE A 90 -10.55 0.20 -14.58
C ILE A 90 -11.29 -1.05 -14.09
N GLY A 91 -11.13 -1.42 -12.83
CA GLY A 91 -11.85 -2.56 -12.26
C GLY A 91 -13.36 -2.34 -12.22
N LEU A 92 -13.83 -1.11 -11.92
CA LEU A 92 -15.26 -0.76 -12.00
C LEU A 92 -15.78 -0.79 -13.45
N LEU A 93 -15.00 -0.31 -14.42
CA LEU A 93 -15.33 -0.44 -15.83
C LEU A 93 -15.44 -1.91 -16.24
N GLY A 94 -14.54 -2.78 -15.78
CA GLY A 94 -14.62 -4.21 -16.00
C GLY A 94 -15.95 -4.80 -15.50
N LYS A 95 -16.39 -4.41 -14.30
CA LYS A 95 -17.63 -4.88 -13.68
C LYS A 95 -18.90 -4.49 -14.45
N VAL A 96 -18.91 -3.32 -15.08
CA VAL A 96 -20.08 -2.86 -15.86
C VAL A 96 -20.05 -3.35 -17.33
N THR A 97 -18.90 -3.85 -17.79
CA THR A 97 -18.74 -4.33 -19.18
C THR A 97 -18.71 -5.85 -19.29
N ILE A 98 -18.31 -6.53 -18.23
CA ILE A 98 -18.18 -7.99 -18.17
C ILE A 98 -19.14 -8.51 -17.11
N GLU A 99 -20.30 -8.96 -17.57
CA GLU A 99 -21.32 -9.57 -16.69
C GLU A 99 -20.88 -10.99 -16.31
N GLU A 100 -20.23 -11.14 -15.19
CA GLU A 100 -19.77 -12.42 -14.67
C GLU A 100 -20.40 -12.72 -13.30
N GLU A 101 -21.13 -13.83 -13.22
CA GLU A 101 -21.78 -14.27 -11.99
C GLU A 101 -20.73 -14.64 -10.93
N ARG A 102 -20.96 -14.18 -9.70
CA ARG A 102 -20.10 -14.54 -8.55
C ARG A 102 -20.29 -16.00 -8.16
N PRO A 103 -19.26 -16.66 -7.55
CA PRO A 103 -19.37 -18.03 -7.08
C PRO A 103 -20.56 -18.26 -6.13
N ASP A 104 -20.86 -17.30 -5.23
CA ASP A 104 -21.98 -17.31 -4.29
C ASP A 104 -23.32 -16.89 -4.91
N LYS A 105 -23.36 -16.61 -6.21
CA LYS A 105 -24.54 -16.15 -6.97
C LYS A 105 -25.16 -14.85 -6.46
N SER A 106 -24.39 -14.04 -5.71
CA SER A 106 -24.88 -12.77 -5.13
C SER A 106 -24.97 -11.61 -6.14
N GLY A 107 -24.44 -11.76 -7.36
CA GLY A 107 -24.46 -10.72 -8.39
C GLY A 107 -23.63 -11.10 -9.62
N PHE A 108 -23.66 -10.22 -10.62
CA PHE A 108 -22.97 -10.38 -11.92
C PHE A 108 -21.77 -9.46 -12.07
N ASP A 109 -21.12 -9.11 -10.97
CA ASP A 109 -20.01 -8.17 -10.92
C ASP A 109 -18.74 -8.81 -10.37
N SER A 110 -18.47 -10.09 -10.72
CA SER A 110 -17.31 -10.82 -10.22
C SER A 110 -16.01 -10.28 -10.79
N PHE A 111 -15.91 -10.08 -12.09
CA PHE A 111 -14.66 -9.73 -12.76
C PHE A 111 -14.47 -8.22 -12.96
N PRO A 112 -13.25 -7.71 -12.73
CA PRO A 112 -12.17 -8.25 -11.91
C PRO A 112 -12.38 -7.98 -10.41
N SER A 113 -11.52 -8.58 -9.54
CA SER A 113 -11.58 -8.33 -8.10
C SER A 113 -10.95 -6.97 -7.72
N ASN A 114 -11.79 -5.98 -7.41
CA ASN A 114 -11.31 -4.64 -7.00
C ASN A 114 -10.57 -4.64 -5.65
N HIS A 115 -10.97 -5.46 -4.69
CA HIS A 115 -10.25 -5.57 -3.42
C HIS A 115 -8.81 -6.04 -3.65
N THR A 116 -8.64 -7.05 -4.51
CA THR A 116 -7.30 -7.53 -4.89
C THR A 116 -6.53 -6.47 -5.68
N ALA A 117 -7.18 -5.77 -6.63
CA ALA A 117 -6.54 -4.72 -7.41
C ALA A 117 -6.01 -3.60 -6.51
N ASN A 118 -6.81 -3.11 -5.58
CA ASN A 118 -6.42 -2.05 -4.66
C ASN A 118 -5.33 -2.51 -3.68
N ALA A 119 -5.41 -3.76 -3.19
CA ALA A 119 -4.40 -4.32 -2.32
C ALA A 119 -3.04 -4.44 -3.02
N PHE A 120 -3.01 -4.95 -4.26
CA PHE A 120 -1.77 -5.05 -5.05
C PHE A 120 -1.25 -3.70 -5.53
N ALA A 121 -2.12 -2.75 -5.88
CA ALA A 121 -1.70 -1.38 -6.18
C ALA A 121 -1.00 -0.74 -4.96
N SER A 122 -1.59 -0.86 -3.78
CA SER A 122 -1.02 -0.37 -2.53
C SER A 122 0.32 -1.03 -2.20
N ALA A 123 0.39 -2.36 -2.32
CA ALA A 123 1.61 -3.12 -2.03
C ALA A 123 2.75 -2.78 -3.00
N THR A 124 2.43 -2.65 -4.28
CA THR A 124 3.41 -2.30 -5.33
C THR A 124 3.91 -0.86 -5.13
N THR A 125 3.02 0.09 -4.83
CA THR A 125 3.40 1.47 -4.51
C THR A 125 4.36 1.51 -3.33
N LEU A 126 4.03 0.82 -2.23
CA LEU A 126 4.89 0.75 -1.05
C LEU A 126 6.25 0.10 -1.36
N GLN A 127 6.28 -0.93 -2.21
CA GLN A 127 7.50 -1.61 -2.60
C GLN A 127 8.39 -0.74 -3.48
N ILE A 128 7.86 -0.12 -4.53
CA ILE A 128 8.64 0.73 -5.44
C ILE A 128 9.19 1.94 -4.66
N ARG A 129 8.35 2.56 -3.83
CA ARG A 129 8.68 3.80 -3.14
C ARG A 129 9.64 3.59 -1.97
N TYR A 130 9.42 2.56 -1.15
CA TYR A 130 10.12 2.35 0.13
C TYR A 130 10.90 1.04 0.20
N GLY A 131 11.01 0.33 -0.92
CA GLY A 131 11.79 -0.91 -1.03
C GLY A 131 11.11 -2.14 -0.44
N TRP A 132 11.82 -3.27 -0.50
CA TRP A 132 11.28 -4.57 -0.12
C TRP A 132 10.95 -4.71 1.38
N GLN A 133 11.50 -3.88 2.23
CA GLN A 133 11.17 -3.88 3.67
C GLN A 133 9.70 -3.49 3.91
N ALA A 134 9.17 -2.57 3.10
CA ALA A 134 7.75 -2.21 3.12
C ALA A 134 6.93 -3.13 2.18
N GLY A 135 7.51 -3.49 1.03
CA GLY A 135 6.83 -4.27 0.01
C GLY A 135 6.51 -5.70 0.43
N LEU A 136 7.46 -6.42 1.05
CA LEU A 136 7.26 -7.83 1.39
C LEU A 136 6.05 -8.06 2.32
N PRO A 137 5.90 -7.35 3.46
CA PRO A 137 4.70 -7.49 4.28
C PRO A 137 3.43 -7.04 3.55
N ALA A 138 3.50 -5.98 2.74
CA ALA A 138 2.35 -5.50 1.98
C ALA A 138 1.88 -6.52 0.92
N TYR A 139 2.78 -7.12 0.16
CA TYR A 139 2.44 -8.20 -0.79
C TYR A 139 1.91 -9.45 -0.10
N THR A 140 2.42 -9.78 1.08
CA THR A 140 1.89 -10.91 1.87
C THR A 140 0.43 -10.66 2.22
N ILE A 141 0.09 -9.47 2.71
CA ILE A 141 -1.30 -9.10 3.01
C ILE A 141 -2.14 -9.06 1.74
N ALA A 142 -1.65 -8.47 0.64
CA ALA A 142 -2.37 -8.41 -0.63
C ALA A 142 -2.69 -9.80 -1.20
N THR A 143 -1.75 -10.75 -1.07
CA THR A 143 -1.97 -12.15 -1.46
C THR A 143 -3.05 -12.80 -0.59
N LEU A 144 -3.00 -12.59 0.72
CA LEU A 144 -4.02 -13.10 1.65
C LEU A 144 -5.40 -12.47 1.41
N VAL A 145 -5.46 -11.21 0.99
CA VAL A 145 -6.70 -10.56 0.52
C VAL A 145 -7.26 -11.34 -0.68
N GLY A 146 -6.44 -11.62 -1.69
CA GLY A 146 -6.85 -12.40 -2.85
C GLY A 146 -7.38 -13.78 -2.49
N VAL A 147 -6.66 -14.53 -1.65
CA VAL A 147 -7.11 -15.84 -1.11
C VAL A 147 -8.45 -15.66 -0.38
N GLY A 148 -8.55 -14.66 0.49
CA GLY A 148 -9.77 -14.39 1.24
C GLY A 148 -10.99 -14.10 0.35
N ARG A 149 -10.81 -13.46 -0.80
CA ARG A 149 -11.91 -13.21 -1.77
C ARG A 149 -12.39 -14.51 -2.41
N VAL A 150 -11.50 -15.49 -2.63
CA VAL A 150 -11.87 -16.81 -3.18
C VAL A 150 -12.54 -17.67 -2.10
N GLU A 151 -11.96 -17.74 -0.90
CA GLU A 151 -12.51 -18.49 0.23
C GLU A 151 -13.86 -17.93 0.73
N ALA A 152 -14.11 -16.64 0.52
CA ALA A 152 -15.38 -16.00 0.76
C ALA A 152 -16.42 -16.24 -0.35
N GLU A 153 -16.06 -17.00 -1.40
CA GLU A 153 -16.90 -17.25 -2.59
C GLU A 153 -17.38 -15.97 -3.30
N ARG A 154 -16.61 -14.85 -3.14
CA ARG A 154 -16.94 -13.56 -3.77
C ARG A 154 -16.35 -13.44 -5.16
N HIS A 155 -15.24 -14.14 -5.45
CA HIS A 155 -14.49 -14.08 -6.70
C HIS A 155 -13.88 -15.42 -7.06
N TYR A 156 -13.70 -15.67 -8.37
CA TYR A 156 -12.89 -16.79 -8.86
C TYR A 156 -11.40 -16.41 -8.85
N TRP A 157 -10.52 -17.42 -8.89
CA TRP A 157 -9.07 -17.20 -8.98
C TRP A 157 -8.66 -16.31 -10.15
N ARG A 158 -9.33 -16.44 -11.31
CA ARG A 158 -9.07 -15.59 -12.49
C ARG A 158 -9.34 -14.12 -12.21
N ASP A 159 -10.36 -13.79 -11.43
CA ASP A 159 -10.72 -12.40 -11.07
C ASP A 159 -9.68 -11.80 -10.13
N VAL A 160 -9.18 -12.62 -9.22
CA VAL A 160 -8.10 -12.27 -8.28
C VAL A 160 -6.79 -12.06 -9.02
N ILE A 161 -6.42 -12.95 -9.95
CA ILE A 161 -5.20 -12.82 -10.75
C ILE A 161 -5.28 -11.57 -11.65
N ALA A 162 -6.42 -11.35 -12.31
CA ALA A 162 -6.64 -10.15 -13.11
C ALA A 162 -6.58 -8.87 -12.25
N GLY A 163 -7.19 -8.87 -11.08
CA GLY A 163 -7.12 -7.77 -10.12
C GLY A 163 -5.69 -7.50 -9.66
N ALA A 164 -4.93 -8.55 -9.30
CA ALA A 164 -3.53 -8.42 -8.90
C ALA A 164 -2.66 -7.83 -10.02
N ALA A 165 -2.83 -8.30 -11.25
CA ALA A 165 -2.13 -7.77 -12.42
C ALA A 165 -2.49 -6.29 -12.67
N LEU A 166 -3.78 -5.95 -12.63
CA LEU A 166 -4.27 -4.59 -12.80
C LEU A 166 -3.69 -3.64 -11.76
N GLY A 167 -3.74 -4.02 -10.47
CA GLY A 167 -3.19 -3.20 -9.39
C GLY A 167 -1.69 -3.01 -9.51
N THR A 168 -0.94 -4.08 -9.80
CA THR A 168 0.51 -4.03 -9.98
C THR A 168 0.89 -3.14 -11.17
N LEU A 169 0.24 -3.30 -12.32
CA LEU A 169 0.52 -2.49 -13.51
C LEU A 169 0.18 -1.01 -13.28
N SER A 170 -0.95 -0.73 -12.63
CA SER A 170 -1.33 0.64 -12.28
C SER A 170 -0.27 1.31 -11.42
N ALA A 171 0.19 0.65 -10.36
CA ALA A 171 1.23 1.19 -9.52
C ALA A 171 2.57 1.34 -10.26
N TRP A 172 2.91 0.42 -11.13
CA TRP A 172 4.14 0.48 -11.93
C TRP A 172 4.18 1.67 -12.89
N ILE A 173 3.01 2.11 -13.37
CA ILE A 173 2.89 3.28 -14.25
C ILE A 173 3.01 4.60 -13.47
N PHE A 174 2.48 4.68 -12.26
CA PHE A 174 2.34 5.94 -11.53
C PHE A 174 3.31 6.11 -10.37
N THR A 175 4.13 5.10 -10.03
CA THR A 175 5.00 5.16 -8.86
C THR A 175 6.47 5.10 -9.22
N ASP A 176 7.24 6.07 -8.72
CA ASP A 176 8.69 6.12 -8.77
C ASP A 176 9.31 5.83 -7.41
N ALA A 177 10.59 5.46 -7.39
CA ALA A 177 11.34 5.30 -6.16
C ALA A 177 11.39 6.62 -5.37
N TYR A 178 11.41 6.50 -4.05
CA TYR A 178 11.53 7.66 -3.18
C TYR A 178 12.90 8.31 -3.32
N ASP A 179 12.92 9.57 -3.74
CA ASP A 179 14.12 10.41 -3.80
C ASP A 179 13.89 11.63 -2.89
N GLU A 180 14.75 11.79 -1.88
CA GLU A 180 14.66 12.93 -0.94
C GLU A 180 14.99 14.26 -1.63
N ASN A 181 15.72 14.22 -2.76
CA ASN A 181 16.19 15.42 -3.45
C ASN A 181 15.23 15.92 -4.53
N ILE A 182 14.33 15.06 -5.03
CA ILE A 182 13.41 15.42 -6.12
C ILE A 182 11.98 15.23 -5.66
N GLN A 183 11.19 16.30 -5.72
CA GLN A 183 9.75 16.24 -5.51
C GLN A 183 9.01 16.77 -6.73
N VAL A 184 8.13 15.94 -7.28
CA VAL A 184 7.27 16.31 -8.41
C VAL A 184 5.83 16.34 -7.95
N LEU A 185 5.23 17.52 -7.91
CA LEU A 185 3.86 17.73 -7.43
C LEU A 185 2.97 18.23 -8.57
N PRO A 186 2.00 17.44 -9.03
CA PRO A 186 0.97 17.96 -9.91
C PRO A 186 0.07 18.93 -9.13
N TRP A 187 -0.31 20.04 -9.77
CA TRP A 187 -1.28 20.96 -9.22
C TRP A 187 -2.38 21.28 -10.23
N VAL A 188 -3.58 21.49 -9.71
CA VAL A 188 -4.74 21.92 -10.50
C VAL A 188 -5.42 23.06 -9.75
N SER A 189 -5.70 24.16 -10.45
CA SER A 189 -6.50 25.26 -9.96
C SER A 189 -7.56 25.64 -10.99
N HIS A 190 -8.42 26.59 -10.65
CA HIS A 190 -9.45 27.09 -11.60
C HIS A 190 -8.85 27.79 -12.82
N ASP A 191 -7.61 28.23 -12.76
CA ASP A 191 -6.90 28.94 -13.84
C ASP A 191 -6.00 28.02 -14.68
N GLY A 192 -5.77 26.77 -14.25
CA GLY A 192 -4.91 25.82 -14.99
C GLY A 192 -4.45 24.62 -14.18
N ALA A 193 -3.65 23.81 -14.84
CA ALA A 193 -2.98 22.68 -14.27
C ALA A 193 -1.51 22.66 -14.66
N GLY A 194 -0.65 22.12 -13.81
CA GLY A 194 0.78 22.07 -14.08
C GLY A 194 1.50 21.05 -13.18
N ILE A 195 2.81 21.03 -13.33
CA ILE A 195 3.70 20.19 -12.51
C ILE A 195 4.71 21.12 -11.83
N HIS A 196 4.81 21.01 -10.52
CA HIS A 196 5.85 21.66 -9.74
C HIS A 196 6.97 20.65 -9.48
N ILE A 197 8.19 21.02 -9.86
CA ILE A 197 9.40 20.21 -9.61
C ILE A 197 10.26 20.98 -8.62
N ALA A 198 10.47 20.40 -7.43
CA ALA A 198 11.41 20.92 -6.45
C ALA A 198 12.64 20.01 -6.40
N TYR A 199 13.82 20.60 -6.48
CA TYR A 199 15.10 19.91 -6.36
C TYR A 199 15.91 20.54 -5.23
N GLN A 200 16.36 19.70 -4.26
CA GLN A 200 17.28 20.13 -3.20
C GLN A 200 18.70 19.64 -3.54
N PHE A 201 19.65 20.58 -3.51
CA PHE A 201 21.07 20.32 -3.74
C PHE A 201 21.76 19.88 -2.45
#